data_abef9563b5e99699091cb117a7f7f76e
#
_entry.id   abef9563b5e99699091cb117a7f7f76e
#
_cell.length_a   1.000
_cell.length_b   1.000
_cell.length_c   1.000
_cell.angle_alpha   90.00
_cell.angle_beta   90.00
_cell.angle_gamma   90.00
#
_symmetry.space_group_name_H-M   'P 1'
#
loop_
_entity.id
_entity.type
_entity.pdbx_description
1 polymer ?
#
loop_
_entity_poly.entity_id
_entity_poly.type
_entity_poly.pdbx_seq_one_letter_code
_entity_poly.pdbx_strand_id
1 'polypeptide(L)' 'MAEEIRAEMVANVWKVVKAAGDAVDEGDTLVILESMKMEIPVLTEVAGTVAEMAVNEGDVVQEGDLIAVVE' A
#
# COMPACT_ATOMS: atom_id res chain seq x y z
N MET A 1 12.76 -10.27 -7.11
CA MET A 1 12.80 -10.21 -5.65
C MET A 1 11.58 -9.47 -5.15
N ALA A 2 11.06 -9.90 -4.01
CA ALA A 2 9.87 -9.27 -3.45
C ALA A 2 10.24 -7.97 -2.73
N GLU A 3 9.41 -6.94 -2.91
CA GLU A 3 9.52 -5.69 -2.19
C GLU A 3 8.37 -5.59 -1.19
N GLU A 4 8.69 -5.48 0.08
CA GLU A 4 7.67 -5.29 1.13
C GLU A 4 7.41 -3.80 1.30
N ILE A 5 6.14 -3.42 1.12
CA ILE A 5 5.72 -2.04 1.29
C ILE A 5 5.09 -1.93 2.67
N ARG A 6 5.65 -1.09 3.53
CA ARG A 6 5.20 -0.95 4.92
C ARG A 6 4.75 0.47 5.19
N ALA A 7 3.83 0.61 6.15
CA ALA A 7 3.36 1.91 6.57
C ALA A 7 4.47 2.65 7.30
N GLU A 8 4.55 3.96 7.10
CA GLU A 8 5.55 4.81 7.74
C GLU A 8 4.95 5.63 8.87
N MET A 9 3.64 5.50 9.11
CA MET A 9 2.94 6.28 10.12
C MET A 9 1.64 5.59 10.50
N VAL A 10 1.03 6.03 11.61
CA VAL A 10 -0.32 5.61 11.99
C VAL A 10 -1.31 6.30 11.07
N ALA A 11 -2.17 5.54 10.43
CA ALA A 11 -3.16 6.08 9.50
C ALA A 11 -4.31 5.09 9.29
N ASN A 12 -5.36 5.56 8.64
CA ASN A 12 -6.46 4.71 8.21
C ASN A 12 -6.28 4.41 6.72
N VAL A 13 -6.61 3.18 6.32
CA VAL A 13 -6.62 2.82 4.90
C VAL A 13 -7.93 3.36 4.31
N TRP A 14 -7.81 4.45 3.55
CA TRP A 14 -8.98 5.09 2.96
C TRP A 14 -9.42 4.38 1.69
N LYS A 15 -8.47 3.95 0.86
CA LYS A 15 -8.78 3.27 -0.38
C LYS A 15 -7.68 2.31 -0.76
N VAL A 16 -8.08 1.14 -1.26
CA VAL A 16 -7.15 0.16 -1.85
C VAL A 16 -7.29 0.28 -3.36
N VAL A 17 -6.22 0.73 -4.02
CA VAL A 17 -6.23 1.01 -5.46
C VAL A 17 -5.86 -0.23 -6.27
N LYS A 18 -4.92 -1.04 -5.75
CA LYS A 18 -4.46 -2.26 -6.42
C LYS A 18 -4.73 -3.46 -5.53
N ALA A 19 -5.00 -4.60 -6.14
CA ALA A 19 -5.27 -5.83 -5.42
C ALA A 19 -4.21 -6.88 -5.78
N ALA A 20 -4.16 -7.96 -5.00
CA ALA A 20 -3.26 -9.07 -5.31
C ALA A 20 -3.52 -9.58 -6.72
N GLY A 21 -2.47 -9.79 -7.48
CA GLY A 21 -2.55 -10.20 -8.88
C GLY A 21 -2.47 -9.06 -9.88
N ASP A 22 -2.63 -7.81 -9.44
CA ASP A 22 -2.54 -6.66 -10.35
C ASP A 22 -1.10 -6.37 -10.73
N ALA A 23 -0.88 -6.01 -12.00
CA ALA A 23 0.40 -5.53 -12.47
C ALA A 23 0.56 -4.07 -12.10
N VAL A 24 1.77 -3.68 -11.71
CA VAL A 24 2.07 -2.31 -11.32
C VAL A 24 3.38 -1.86 -11.95
N ASP A 25 3.48 -0.56 -12.19
CA ASP A 25 4.71 0.08 -12.62
C ASP A 25 5.29 0.88 -11.47
N GLU A 26 6.58 1.19 -11.57
CA GLU A 26 7.24 2.05 -10.59
C GLU A 26 6.46 3.36 -10.45
N GLY A 27 6.14 3.73 -9.22
CA GLY A 27 5.40 4.96 -8.94
C GLY A 27 3.89 4.81 -8.92
N ASP A 28 3.36 3.62 -9.21
CA ASP A 28 1.92 3.40 -9.14
C ASP A 28 1.44 3.45 -7.68
N THR A 29 0.24 3.99 -7.49
CA THR A 29 -0.38 4.04 -6.16
C THR A 29 -0.97 2.69 -5.82
N LEU A 30 -0.58 2.14 -4.66
CA LEU A 30 -1.12 0.87 -4.18
C LEU A 30 -2.33 1.07 -3.30
N VAL A 31 -2.22 1.96 -2.32
CA VAL A 31 -3.31 2.32 -1.41
C VAL A 31 -3.22 3.81 -1.12
N ILE A 32 -4.32 4.37 -0.61
CA ILE A 32 -4.34 5.74 -0.13
C ILE A 32 -4.67 5.68 1.35
N LEU A 33 -3.78 6.23 2.17
CA LEU A 33 -3.97 6.34 3.61
C LEU A 33 -4.53 7.71 3.94
N GLU A 34 -5.27 7.79 5.04
CA GLU A 34 -5.75 9.07 5.55
C GLU A 34 -5.23 9.26 6.96
N SER A 35 -4.63 10.41 7.21
CA SER A 35 -4.14 10.80 8.52
C SER A 35 -4.31 12.30 8.66
N MET A 36 -4.92 12.74 9.76
CA MET A 36 -5.11 14.17 10.04
C MET A 36 -5.79 14.90 8.88
N LYS A 37 -6.80 14.27 8.28
CA LYS A 37 -7.58 14.81 7.15
C LYS A 37 -6.77 14.99 5.88
N MET A 38 -5.59 14.37 5.79
CA MET A 38 -4.77 14.39 4.58
C MET A 38 -4.78 13.00 3.95
N GLU A 39 -4.84 12.98 2.62
CA GLU A 39 -4.72 11.75 1.85
C GLU A 39 -3.27 11.54 1.49
N ILE A 40 -2.75 10.36 1.81
CA ILE A 40 -1.34 10.04 1.62
C ILE A 40 -1.26 8.80 0.74
N PRO A 41 -0.86 8.95 -0.54
CA PRO A 41 -0.73 7.79 -1.41
C PRO A 41 0.51 6.98 -1.04
N VAL A 42 0.37 5.66 -1.06
CA VAL A 42 1.49 4.74 -0.88
C VAL A 42 1.84 4.19 -2.24
N LEU A 43 3.03 4.50 -2.71
CA LEU A 43 3.48 4.16 -4.06
C LEU A 43 4.42 2.96 -4.02
N THR A 44 4.40 2.15 -5.07
CA THR A 44 5.41 1.12 -5.22
C THR A 44 6.68 1.75 -5.80
N GLU A 45 7.83 1.29 -5.32
CA GLU A 45 9.13 1.74 -5.85
C GLU A 45 9.64 0.83 -6.96
N VAL A 46 8.93 -0.27 -7.22
CA VAL A 46 9.36 -1.24 -8.23
C VAL A 46 8.18 -1.63 -9.11
N ALA A 47 8.48 -1.97 -10.36
CA ALA A 47 7.48 -2.55 -11.26
C ALA A 47 7.39 -4.04 -10.99
N GLY A 48 6.21 -4.60 -11.19
CA GLY A 48 6.00 -6.04 -11.01
C GLY A 48 4.53 -6.36 -10.84
N THR A 49 4.26 -7.35 -10.02
CA THR A 49 2.90 -7.80 -9.72
C THR A 49 2.70 -7.76 -8.21
N VAL A 50 1.53 -7.30 -7.78
CA VAL A 50 1.17 -7.32 -6.36
C VAL A 50 0.98 -8.77 -5.95
N ALA A 51 1.92 -9.29 -5.15
CA ALA A 51 1.84 -10.66 -4.68
C ALA A 51 0.88 -10.80 -3.50
N GLU A 52 0.81 -9.76 -2.67
CA GLU A 52 -0.06 -9.76 -1.51
C GLU A 52 -0.52 -8.33 -1.23
N MET A 53 -1.81 -8.16 -0.94
CA MET A 53 -2.36 -6.91 -0.42
C MET A 53 -2.81 -7.21 1.01
N ALA A 54 -2.03 -6.75 1.97
CA ALA A 54 -2.19 -7.14 3.38
C ALA A 54 -3.23 -6.31 4.13
N VAL A 55 -3.77 -5.25 3.52
CA VAL A 55 -4.72 -4.35 4.18
C VAL A 55 -6.00 -4.24 3.38
N ASN A 56 -7.07 -3.84 4.06
CA ASN A 56 -8.37 -3.60 3.46
C ASN A 56 -8.82 -2.18 3.79
N GLU A 57 -9.75 -1.66 2.99
CA GLU A 57 -10.33 -0.36 3.27
C GLU A 57 -10.96 -0.35 4.66
N GLY A 58 -10.69 0.70 5.41
CA GLY A 58 -11.17 0.83 6.77
C GLY A 58 -10.21 0.34 7.83
N ASP A 59 -9.14 -0.36 7.45
CA ASP A 59 -8.15 -0.82 8.42
C ASP A 59 -7.35 0.35 8.97
N VAL A 60 -6.88 0.19 10.21
CA VAL A 60 -5.93 1.12 10.82
C VAL A 60 -4.55 0.47 10.75
N VAL A 61 -3.57 1.19 10.25
CA VAL A 61 -2.19 0.72 10.19
C VAL A 61 -1.32 1.55 11.11
N GLN A 62 -0.23 0.95 11.57
CA GLN A 62 0.78 1.60 12.40
C GLN A 62 2.12 1.53 11.69
N GLU A 63 3.05 2.36 12.13
CA GLU A 63 4.39 2.35 11.56
C GLU A 63 4.95 0.93 11.57
N GLY A 64 5.44 0.48 10.43
CA GLY A 64 6.00 -0.84 10.27
C GLY A 64 5.02 -1.92 9.83
N ASP A 65 3.72 -1.64 9.84
CA ASP A 65 2.74 -2.63 9.39
C ASP A 65 2.89 -2.89 7.89
N LEU A 66 2.77 -4.17 7.51
CA LEU A 66 2.86 -4.56 6.11
C LEU A 66 1.61 -4.08 5.37
N ILE A 67 1.82 -3.40 4.25
CA ILE A 67 0.72 -2.95 3.39
C ILE A 67 0.58 -3.89 2.20
N ALA A 68 1.67 -4.16 1.51
CA ALA A 68 1.63 -4.98 0.31
C ALA A 68 3.00 -5.56 0.02
N VAL A 69 3.02 -6.60 -0.82
CA VAL A 69 4.26 -7.18 -1.34
C VAL A 69 4.17 -7.13 -2.87
N VAL A 70 5.20 -6.60 -3.50
CA VAL A 70 5.30 -6.54 -4.97
C VAL A 70 6.46 -7.43 -5.41
N GLU A 71 6.20 -8.29 -6.37
CA GLU A 71 7.21 -9.20 -6.92
C GLU A 71 7.46 -8.97 -8.39
#